data_0008bd603ba15c57fe5ca3bc568f1621
#
_entry.id   0008bd603ba15c57fe5ca3bc568f1621
#
_cell.length_a   1.000
_cell.length_b   1.000
_cell.length_c   1.000
_cell.angle_alpha   90.00
_cell.angle_beta   90.00
_cell.angle_gamma   90.00
#
_symmetry.space_group_name_H-M   'P 1'
#
loop_
_entity.id
_entity.type
_entity.pdbx_description
1 polymer ?
#
loop_
_entity_poly.entity_id
_entity_poly.type
_entity_poly.pdbx_seq_one_letter_code
_entity_poly.pdbx_strand_id
1 'polypeptide(L)'
;MISCPWREVLGAFKDFNLTPGKKVIVVGSGPVGLSFVKLGKLFGLGQIDIVDMLPAKLEVARRMGADNGYTPAEISTPEFIAAAGRSYDAVIDAVGLDVVVNSVLPLVKMGGDVCVYGVMTKNPTFDLSKAPYNFDLHMHQWPTRSEEKAAMTTLAQWIEEGTLSASDFITHRFKIEEIEEAFAAVKRGEVLKCVLTF
;
A
#
# COMPACT_ATOMS: atom_id res chain seq x y z
N MET A 1 -1.79 13.73 -13.58
CA MET A 1 -0.81 13.78 -12.47
C MET A 1 -1.03 12.68 -11.42
N ILE A 2 -2.26 12.31 -11.04
CA ILE A 2 -2.52 11.21 -10.08
C ILE A 2 -2.33 9.82 -10.71
N SER A 3 -2.36 9.70 -12.02
CA SER A 3 -2.14 8.44 -12.73
C SER A 3 -0.72 7.87 -12.55
N CYS A 4 0.26 8.68 -12.17
CA CYS A 4 1.64 8.23 -11.97
C CYS A 4 1.73 7.17 -10.85
N PRO A 5 1.34 7.46 -9.59
CA PRO A 5 1.37 6.42 -8.55
C PRO A 5 0.42 5.24 -8.85
N TRP A 6 -0.67 5.44 -9.56
CA TRP A 6 -1.58 4.33 -9.88
C TRP A 6 -0.96 3.34 -10.86
N ARG A 7 -0.34 3.83 -11.94
CA ARG A 7 0.30 2.93 -12.92
C ARG A 7 1.50 2.19 -12.31
N GLU A 8 2.24 2.87 -11.43
CA GLU A 8 3.36 2.28 -10.72
C GLU A 8 2.88 1.18 -9.76
N VAL A 9 1.85 1.45 -8.97
CA VAL A 9 1.28 0.46 -8.04
C VAL A 9 0.63 -0.69 -8.77
N LEU A 10 -0.20 -0.43 -9.80
CA LEU A 10 -0.84 -1.50 -10.56
C LEU A 10 0.18 -2.34 -11.35
N GLY A 11 1.24 -1.71 -11.87
CA GLY A 11 2.35 -2.40 -12.51
C GLY A 11 3.08 -3.34 -11.54
N ALA A 12 3.25 -2.91 -10.28
CA ALA A 12 3.88 -3.73 -9.25
C ALA A 12 3.08 -4.98 -8.87
N PHE A 13 1.78 -5.05 -9.17
CA PHE A 13 0.96 -6.23 -8.84
C PHE A 13 1.54 -7.52 -9.45
N LYS A 14 2.00 -7.45 -10.68
CA LYS A 14 2.63 -8.59 -11.34
C LYS A 14 4.00 -8.90 -10.77
N ASP A 15 4.82 -7.88 -10.52
CA ASP A 15 6.14 -8.03 -9.89
C ASP A 15 6.03 -8.64 -8.48
N PHE A 16 4.90 -8.43 -7.80
CA PHE A 16 4.61 -8.93 -6.45
C PHE A 16 3.71 -10.18 -6.45
N ASN A 17 3.54 -10.81 -7.60
CA ASN A 17 2.69 -12.00 -7.68
C ASN A 17 1.24 -11.80 -7.17
N LEU A 18 0.72 -10.56 -7.15
CA LEU A 18 -0.64 -10.31 -6.69
C LEU A 18 -1.63 -10.76 -7.77
N THR A 19 -2.49 -11.70 -7.41
CA THR A 19 -3.53 -12.24 -8.29
C THR A 19 -4.90 -12.13 -7.63
N PRO A 20 -6.00 -12.10 -8.41
CA PRO A 20 -7.35 -12.09 -7.85
C PRO A 20 -7.56 -13.19 -6.82
N GLY A 21 -8.31 -12.88 -5.76
CA GLY A 21 -8.60 -13.78 -4.66
C GLY A 21 -7.56 -13.82 -3.54
N LYS A 22 -6.33 -13.31 -3.74
CA LYS A 22 -5.31 -13.28 -2.69
C LYS A 22 -5.73 -12.41 -1.50
N LYS A 23 -5.37 -12.88 -0.30
CA LYS A 23 -5.48 -12.15 0.96
C LYS A 23 -4.17 -11.41 1.21
N VAL A 24 -4.23 -10.10 1.35
CA VAL A 24 -3.04 -9.25 1.51
C VAL A 24 -3.16 -8.32 2.72
N ILE A 25 -2.01 -7.94 3.29
CA ILE A 25 -1.91 -6.88 4.27
C ILE A 25 -0.92 -5.82 3.78
N VAL A 26 -1.34 -4.57 3.81
CA VAL A 26 -0.55 -3.42 3.37
C VAL A 26 -0.14 -2.60 4.59
N VAL A 27 1.13 -2.23 4.71
CA VAL A 27 1.60 -1.36 5.79
C VAL A 27 1.89 0.03 5.26
N GLY A 28 1.23 1.02 5.87
CA GLY A 28 1.25 2.42 5.47
C GLY A 28 0.03 2.82 4.64
N SER A 29 -0.78 3.75 5.15
CA SER A 29 -1.94 4.32 4.46
C SER A 29 -1.68 5.72 3.89
N GLY A 30 -0.47 5.92 3.37
CA GLY A 30 -0.15 7.05 2.50
C GLY A 30 -0.74 6.86 1.09
N PRO A 31 -0.46 7.79 0.16
CA PRO A 31 -0.99 7.70 -1.22
C PRO A 31 -0.69 6.38 -1.92
N VAL A 32 0.48 5.78 -1.66
CA VAL A 32 0.90 4.50 -2.24
C VAL A 32 0.11 3.34 -1.63
N GLY A 33 0.07 3.22 -0.30
CA GLY A 33 -0.66 2.13 0.36
C GLY A 33 -2.16 2.17 0.05
N LEU A 34 -2.77 3.36 0.04
CA LEU A 34 -4.17 3.53 -0.37
C LEU A 34 -4.39 3.20 -1.85
N SER A 35 -3.38 3.39 -2.70
CA SER A 35 -3.44 2.92 -4.09
C SER A 35 -3.43 1.39 -4.15
N PHE A 36 -2.62 0.70 -3.34
CA PHE A 36 -2.71 -0.77 -3.23
C PHE A 36 -4.09 -1.23 -2.79
N VAL A 37 -4.72 -0.54 -1.82
CA VAL A 37 -6.08 -0.86 -1.37
C VAL A 37 -7.10 -0.66 -2.50
N LYS A 38 -7.20 0.54 -3.05
CA LYS A 38 -8.22 0.89 -4.05
C LYS A 38 -8.07 0.05 -5.33
N LEU A 39 -6.86 0.00 -5.88
CA LEU A 39 -6.60 -0.76 -7.10
C LEU A 39 -6.70 -2.27 -6.85
N GLY A 40 -6.32 -2.75 -5.66
CA GLY A 40 -6.45 -4.15 -5.27
C GLY A 40 -7.90 -4.61 -5.25
N LYS A 41 -8.82 -3.78 -4.74
CA LYS A 41 -10.26 -4.09 -4.81
C LYS A 41 -10.76 -4.13 -6.25
N LEU A 42 -10.39 -3.18 -7.09
CA LEU A 42 -10.77 -3.16 -8.50
C LEU A 42 -10.16 -4.33 -9.28
N PHE A 43 -8.95 -4.75 -8.90
CA PHE A 43 -8.27 -5.89 -9.50
C PHE A 43 -8.83 -7.25 -9.07
N GLY A 44 -9.59 -7.28 -7.95
CA GLY A 44 -10.23 -8.49 -7.45
C GLY A 44 -9.44 -9.24 -6.37
N LEU A 45 -8.55 -8.56 -5.61
CA LEU A 45 -7.96 -9.17 -4.41
C LEU A 45 -9.07 -9.55 -3.43
N GLY A 46 -8.93 -10.70 -2.77
CA GLY A 46 -9.98 -11.30 -1.93
C GLY A 46 -10.18 -10.55 -0.62
N GLN A 47 -9.12 -10.37 0.14
CA GLN A 47 -9.11 -9.59 1.38
C GLN A 47 -7.94 -8.63 1.38
N ILE A 48 -8.18 -7.38 1.75
CA ILE A 48 -7.15 -6.35 1.85
C ILE A 48 -7.23 -5.70 3.23
N ASP A 49 -6.25 -6.00 4.07
CA ASP A 49 -6.09 -5.38 5.37
C ASP A 49 -5.01 -4.30 5.29
N ILE A 50 -5.11 -3.29 6.15
CA ILE A 50 -4.14 -2.19 6.16
C ILE A 50 -3.68 -1.86 7.57
N VAL A 51 -2.43 -1.44 7.68
CA VAL A 51 -1.82 -1.03 8.95
C VAL A 51 -1.34 0.41 8.86
N ASP A 52 -1.72 1.24 9.82
CA ASP A 52 -1.18 2.59 9.98
C ASP A 52 -1.21 3.01 11.45
N MET A 53 -0.30 3.91 11.84
CA MET A 53 -0.25 4.44 13.21
C MET A 53 -1.42 5.37 13.54
N LEU A 54 -2.04 5.98 12.53
CA LEU A 54 -3.07 7.01 12.70
C LEU A 54 -4.46 6.43 12.42
N PRO A 55 -5.34 6.31 13.45
CA PRO A 55 -6.71 5.78 13.27
C PRO A 55 -7.52 6.51 12.20
N ALA A 56 -7.36 7.84 12.08
CA ALA A 56 -8.05 8.62 11.04
C ALA A 56 -7.69 8.16 9.61
N LYS A 57 -6.45 7.70 9.39
CA LYS A 57 -6.03 7.17 8.09
C LYS A 57 -6.59 5.77 7.82
N LEU A 58 -6.79 4.97 8.86
CA LEU A 58 -7.44 3.65 8.74
C LEU A 58 -8.90 3.81 8.29
N GLU A 59 -9.60 4.85 8.77
CA GLU A 59 -10.97 5.15 8.30
C GLU A 59 -11.00 5.55 6.82
N VAL A 60 -10.01 6.30 6.36
CA VAL A 60 -9.86 6.60 4.91
C VAL A 60 -9.66 5.32 4.12
N ALA A 61 -8.78 4.44 4.60
CA ALA A 61 -8.49 3.17 3.94
C ALA A 61 -9.73 2.26 3.84
N ARG A 62 -10.55 2.19 4.90
CA ARG A 62 -11.82 1.43 4.87
C ARG A 62 -12.78 1.98 3.83
N ARG A 63 -12.94 3.32 3.73
CA ARG A 63 -13.74 3.94 2.67
C ARG A 63 -13.23 3.65 1.26
N MET A 64 -11.92 3.42 1.12
CA MET A 64 -11.29 3.06 -0.16
C MET A 64 -11.36 1.57 -0.48
N GLY A 65 -11.84 0.75 0.46
CA GLY A 65 -12.07 -0.67 0.23
C GLY A 65 -11.21 -1.62 1.06
N ALA A 66 -10.46 -1.13 2.06
CA ALA A 66 -9.80 -2.03 3.01
C ALA A 66 -10.87 -2.78 3.85
N ASP A 67 -10.69 -4.09 3.99
CA ASP A 67 -11.61 -4.92 4.77
C ASP A 67 -11.43 -4.69 6.27
N ASN A 68 -10.17 -4.60 6.73
CA ASN A 68 -9.85 -4.27 8.12
C ASN A 68 -8.69 -3.27 8.17
N GLY A 69 -8.65 -2.49 9.24
CA GLY A 69 -7.56 -1.57 9.53
C GLY A 69 -7.03 -1.78 10.94
N TYR A 70 -5.72 -1.86 11.09
CA TYR A 70 -5.04 -2.14 12.35
C TYR A 70 -3.94 -1.14 12.61
N THR A 71 -3.62 -0.92 13.88
CA THR A 71 -2.40 -0.23 14.29
C THR A 71 -1.22 -1.21 14.37
N PRO A 72 0.04 -0.74 14.30
CA PRO A 72 1.21 -1.59 14.52
C PRO A 72 1.20 -2.31 15.88
N ALA A 73 0.64 -1.69 16.91
CA ALA A 73 0.51 -2.29 18.23
C ALA A 73 -0.44 -3.49 18.20
N GLU A 74 -1.59 -3.38 17.52
CA GLU A 74 -2.57 -4.47 17.41
C GLU A 74 -1.99 -5.69 16.67
N ILE A 75 -1.32 -5.51 15.53
CA ILE A 75 -0.75 -6.63 14.77
C ILE A 75 0.44 -7.32 15.47
N SER A 76 1.01 -6.67 16.48
CA SER A 76 2.15 -7.21 17.24
C SER A 76 1.72 -8.00 18.48
N THR A 77 0.43 -8.06 18.78
CA THR A 77 -0.06 -8.81 19.94
C THR A 77 0.03 -10.31 19.72
N PRO A 78 0.30 -11.12 20.78
CA PRO A 78 0.29 -12.57 20.67
C PRO A 78 -1.05 -13.11 20.15
N GLU A 79 -2.16 -12.50 20.54
CA GLU A 79 -3.51 -12.86 20.12
C GLU A 79 -3.71 -12.66 18.62
N PHE A 80 -3.27 -11.52 18.08
CA PHE A 80 -3.34 -11.26 16.65
C PHE A 80 -2.46 -12.24 15.86
N ILE A 81 -1.24 -12.47 16.32
CA ILE A 81 -0.31 -13.42 15.68
C ILE A 81 -0.89 -14.85 15.73
N ALA A 82 -1.53 -15.25 16.83
CA ALA A 82 -2.17 -16.56 16.93
C ALA A 82 -3.36 -16.70 15.96
N ALA A 83 -4.14 -15.62 15.76
CA ALA A 83 -5.33 -15.65 14.91
C ALA A 83 -5.01 -15.47 13.41
N ALA A 84 -4.09 -14.56 13.08
CA ALA A 84 -3.83 -14.12 11.71
C ALA A 84 -2.44 -14.53 11.18
N GLY A 85 -1.57 -15.06 12.04
CA GLY A 85 -0.22 -15.47 11.65
C GLY A 85 -0.24 -16.53 10.55
N ARG A 86 0.68 -16.39 9.60
CA ARG A 86 0.82 -17.31 8.45
C ARG A 86 -0.45 -17.41 7.57
N SER A 87 -1.30 -16.38 7.54
CA SER A 87 -2.56 -16.43 6.78
C SER A 87 -2.60 -15.54 5.54
N TYR A 88 -1.68 -14.58 5.41
CA TYR A 88 -1.65 -13.67 4.27
C TYR A 88 -0.86 -14.26 3.10
N ASP A 89 -1.43 -14.20 1.91
CA ASP A 89 -0.77 -14.57 0.67
C ASP A 89 0.39 -13.62 0.34
N ALA A 90 0.20 -12.34 0.63
CA ALA A 90 1.25 -11.35 0.50
C ALA A 90 1.19 -10.31 1.63
N VAL A 91 2.38 -9.84 2.05
CA VAL A 91 2.55 -8.68 2.95
C VAL A 91 3.27 -7.58 2.17
N ILE A 92 2.76 -6.36 2.21
CA ILE A 92 3.22 -5.26 1.35
C ILE A 92 3.70 -4.10 2.23
N ASP A 93 4.98 -3.76 2.12
CA ASP A 93 5.54 -2.56 2.73
C ASP A 93 5.39 -1.36 1.77
N ALA A 94 4.64 -0.35 2.19
CA ALA A 94 4.48 0.94 1.51
C ALA A 94 5.10 2.11 2.29
N VAL A 95 6.04 1.82 3.21
CA VAL A 95 6.70 2.79 4.10
C VAL A 95 8.20 2.92 3.79
N GLY A 96 8.90 1.79 3.59
CA GLY A 96 10.33 1.76 3.32
C GLY A 96 11.20 1.67 4.57
N LEU A 97 10.75 0.92 5.58
CA LEU A 97 11.51 0.68 6.81
C LEU A 97 11.60 -0.82 7.10
N ASP A 98 12.78 -1.29 7.45
CA ASP A 98 13.02 -2.70 7.79
C ASP A 98 12.24 -3.14 9.05
N VAL A 99 12.05 -2.27 10.02
CA VAL A 99 11.19 -2.54 11.18
C VAL A 99 9.75 -2.84 10.77
N VAL A 100 9.26 -2.18 9.72
CA VAL A 100 7.91 -2.43 9.17
C VAL A 100 7.85 -3.81 8.54
N VAL A 101 8.80 -4.15 7.67
CA VAL A 101 8.86 -5.48 7.06
C VAL A 101 8.96 -6.56 8.12
N ASN A 102 9.84 -6.39 9.11
CA ASN A 102 10.03 -7.33 10.21
C ASN A 102 8.75 -7.54 11.05
N SER A 103 7.89 -6.53 11.15
CA SER A 103 6.62 -6.64 11.90
C SER A 103 5.60 -7.53 11.22
N VAL A 104 5.66 -7.67 9.89
CA VAL A 104 4.69 -8.44 9.09
C VAL A 104 5.22 -9.79 8.61
N LEU A 105 6.51 -10.10 8.78
CA LEU A 105 7.07 -11.44 8.46
C LEU A 105 6.33 -12.58 9.15
N PRO A 106 5.85 -12.48 10.41
CA PRO A 106 5.06 -13.53 11.04
C PRO A 106 3.72 -13.79 10.37
N LEU A 107 3.21 -12.85 9.57
CA LEU A 107 1.86 -12.88 9.00
C LEU A 107 1.82 -13.57 7.64
N VAL A 108 2.94 -13.59 6.89
CA VAL A 108 3.00 -14.22 5.56
C VAL A 108 2.95 -15.74 5.67
N LYS A 109 2.13 -16.37 4.83
CA LYS A 109 2.01 -17.83 4.78
C LYS A 109 3.23 -18.51 4.18
N MET A 110 3.34 -19.82 4.34
CA MET A 110 4.32 -20.64 3.64
C MET A 110 4.15 -20.50 2.12
N GLY A 111 5.23 -20.18 1.40
CA GLY A 111 5.20 -19.91 -0.05
C GLY A 111 4.47 -18.60 -0.42
N GLY A 112 4.30 -17.70 0.54
CA GLY A 112 3.72 -16.37 0.28
C GLY A 112 4.78 -15.33 -0.10
N ASP A 113 4.32 -14.12 -0.38
CA ASP A 113 5.11 -13.04 -0.93
C ASP A 113 5.36 -11.93 0.12
N VAL A 114 6.60 -11.52 0.29
CA VAL A 114 7.00 -10.32 1.04
C VAL A 114 7.39 -9.26 0.03
N CYS A 115 6.60 -8.20 -0.06
CA CYS A 115 6.68 -7.20 -1.12
C CYS A 115 7.16 -5.86 -0.53
N VAL A 116 8.38 -5.46 -0.84
CA VAL A 116 8.95 -4.19 -0.41
C VAL A 116 8.84 -3.18 -1.55
N TYR A 117 7.88 -2.27 -1.41
CA TYR A 117 7.65 -1.17 -2.35
C TYR A 117 8.20 0.16 -1.83
N GLY A 118 8.16 0.36 -0.51
CA GLY A 118 8.70 1.54 0.14
C GLY A 118 10.20 1.70 -0.13
N VAL A 119 10.66 2.93 -0.39
CA VAL A 119 12.06 3.21 -0.68
C VAL A 119 12.89 3.11 0.59
N MET A 120 13.74 2.11 0.67
CA MET A 120 14.67 1.93 1.79
C MET A 120 15.92 2.77 1.59
N THR A 121 16.16 3.71 2.50
CA THR A 121 17.28 4.68 2.41
C THR A 121 18.52 4.25 3.17
N LYS A 122 18.45 3.16 3.94
CA LYS A 122 19.56 2.60 4.74
C LYS A 122 19.71 1.11 4.43
N ASN A 123 20.80 0.52 4.88
CA ASN A 123 20.99 -0.93 4.81
C ASN A 123 19.93 -1.62 5.67
N PRO A 124 18.93 -2.28 5.07
CA PRO A 124 17.88 -2.93 5.83
C PRO A 124 18.37 -4.21 6.47
N THR A 125 17.81 -4.54 7.63
CA THR A 125 18.06 -5.81 8.32
C THR A 125 16.76 -6.58 8.44
N PHE A 126 16.69 -7.80 7.86
CA PHE A 126 15.51 -8.64 7.96
C PHE A 126 15.74 -9.79 8.93
N ASP A 127 14.85 -9.92 9.91
CA ASP A 127 14.86 -11.00 10.90
C ASP A 127 14.12 -12.22 10.33
N LEU A 128 14.86 -13.04 9.58
CA LEU A 128 14.31 -14.22 8.93
C LEU A 128 13.81 -15.28 9.92
N SER A 129 14.16 -15.20 11.21
CA SER A 129 13.62 -16.11 12.23
C SER A 129 12.11 -15.96 12.41
N LYS A 130 11.55 -14.80 12.02
CA LYS A 130 10.12 -14.50 12.05
C LYS A 130 9.37 -14.96 10.79
N ALA A 131 10.10 -15.21 9.71
CA ALA A 131 9.52 -15.62 8.43
C ALA A 131 9.17 -17.12 8.39
N PRO A 132 8.31 -17.58 7.46
CA PRO A 132 8.18 -19.01 7.16
C PRO A 132 9.45 -19.55 6.52
N TYR A 133 9.61 -20.88 6.46
CA TYR A 133 10.78 -21.49 5.81
C TYR A 133 10.90 -21.15 4.32
N ASN A 134 9.75 -21.07 3.63
CA ASN A 134 9.69 -20.74 2.21
C ASN A 134 8.80 -19.53 2.01
N PHE A 135 9.34 -18.50 1.37
CA PHE A 135 8.63 -17.30 0.93
C PHE A 135 9.47 -16.60 -0.15
N ASP A 136 8.82 -15.77 -0.95
CA ASP A 136 9.49 -14.93 -1.92
C ASP A 136 9.64 -13.51 -1.39
N LEU A 137 10.85 -12.94 -1.49
CA LEU A 137 11.12 -11.55 -1.14
C LEU A 137 11.29 -10.73 -2.42
N HIS A 138 10.34 -9.86 -2.67
CA HIS A 138 10.33 -8.96 -3.81
C HIS A 138 10.75 -7.55 -3.37
N MET A 139 11.93 -7.12 -3.83
CA MET A 139 12.45 -5.77 -3.61
C MET A 139 12.23 -4.93 -4.87
N HIS A 140 11.02 -4.40 -5.03
CA HIS A 140 10.65 -3.59 -6.19
C HIS A 140 10.20 -2.21 -5.75
N GLN A 141 11.16 -1.32 -5.53
CA GLN A 141 10.91 0.10 -5.21
C GLN A 141 10.43 0.89 -6.43
N TRP A 142 10.44 0.27 -7.58
CA TRP A 142 9.87 0.73 -8.84
C TRP A 142 9.40 -0.47 -9.67
N PRO A 143 8.21 -0.43 -10.27
CA PRO A 143 7.72 -1.57 -11.06
C PRO A 143 8.52 -1.78 -12.35
N THR A 144 8.46 -2.99 -12.87
CA THR A 144 9.01 -3.32 -14.18
C THR A 144 8.35 -2.44 -15.25
N ARG A 145 9.13 -1.80 -16.11
CA ARG A 145 8.65 -0.81 -17.09
C ARG A 145 7.57 -1.31 -18.03
N SER A 146 7.65 -2.58 -18.46
CA SER A 146 6.62 -3.20 -19.29
C SER A 146 5.29 -3.33 -18.54
N GLU A 147 5.33 -3.67 -17.26
CA GLU A 147 4.14 -3.85 -16.43
C GLU A 147 3.50 -2.49 -16.09
N GLU A 148 4.32 -1.48 -15.79
CA GLU A 148 3.86 -0.10 -15.62
C GLU A 148 3.12 0.41 -16.87
N LYS A 149 3.66 0.10 -18.05
CA LYS A 149 3.04 0.49 -19.33
C LYS A 149 1.73 -0.27 -19.58
N ALA A 150 1.71 -1.58 -19.31
CA ALA A 150 0.52 -2.42 -19.49
C ALA A 150 -0.63 -1.99 -18.55
N ALA A 151 -0.31 -1.53 -17.33
CA ALA A 151 -1.29 -1.04 -16.36
C ALA A 151 -2.14 0.14 -16.88
N MET A 152 -1.64 0.93 -17.83
CA MET A 152 -2.32 2.13 -18.33
C MET A 152 -3.67 1.82 -18.99
N THR A 153 -3.78 0.71 -19.70
CA THR A 153 -5.05 0.33 -20.37
C THR A 153 -6.15 0.06 -19.36
N THR A 154 -5.83 -0.72 -18.31
CA THR A 154 -6.78 -1.04 -17.23
C THR A 154 -7.16 0.22 -16.44
N LEU A 155 -6.19 1.08 -16.15
CA LEU A 155 -6.47 2.34 -15.44
C LEU A 155 -7.37 3.27 -16.25
N ALA A 156 -7.12 3.39 -17.57
CA ALA A 156 -7.98 4.19 -18.44
C ALA A 156 -9.43 3.68 -18.42
N GLN A 157 -9.60 2.37 -18.53
CA GLN A 157 -10.92 1.74 -18.45
C GLN A 157 -11.62 2.05 -17.11
N TRP A 158 -10.96 1.85 -15.96
CA TRP A 158 -11.56 2.13 -14.66
C TRP A 158 -11.91 3.61 -14.44
N ILE A 159 -11.12 4.52 -15.03
CA ILE A 159 -11.42 5.95 -15.00
C ILE A 159 -12.64 6.28 -15.88
N GLU A 160 -12.72 5.73 -17.09
CA GLU A 160 -13.84 5.91 -18.01
C GLU A 160 -15.15 5.34 -17.45
N GLU A 161 -15.09 4.20 -16.76
CA GLU A 161 -16.22 3.58 -16.06
C GLU A 161 -16.61 4.33 -14.77
N GLY A 162 -15.81 5.29 -14.32
CA GLY A 162 -16.04 6.05 -13.08
C GLY A 162 -15.79 5.26 -11.79
N THR A 163 -15.20 4.05 -11.87
CA THR A 163 -14.87 3.22 -10.70
C THR A 163 -13.59 3.66 -10.00
N LEU A 164 -12.72 4.39 -10.72
CA LEU A 164 -11.50 5.00 -10.19
C LEU A 164 -11.55 6.52 -10.45
N SER A 165 -11.53 7.31 -9.38
CA SER A 165 -11.58 8.77 -9.48
C SER A 165 -10.41 9.44 -8.77
N ALA A 166 -9.89 10.50 -9.38
CA ALA A 166 -8.88 11.35 -8.76
C ALA A 166 -9.39 12.01 -7.46
N SER A 167 -10.70 12.26 -7.33
CA SER A 167 -11.33 12.81 -6.13
C SER A 167 -11.18 11.91 -4.90
N ASP A 168 -11.00 10.59 -5.08
CA ASP A 168 -10.79 9.66 -3.98
C ASP A 168 -9.45 9.92 -3.25
N PHE A 169 -8.48 10.53 -3.94
CA PHE A 169 -7.11 10.75 -3.46
C PHE A 169 -6.78 12.23 -3.21
N ILE A 170 -7.35 13.16 -4.00
CA ILE A 170 -7.07 14.59 -3.86
C ILE A 170 -7.92 15.14 -2.73
N THR A 171 -7.28 15.37 -1.57
CA THR A 171 -7.96 15.90 -0.38
C THR A 171 -7.90 17.42 -0.29
N HIS A 172 -6.90 18.05 -0.90
CA HIS A 172 -6.68 19.49 -0.78
C HIS A 172 -6.30 20.11 -2.12
N ARG A 173 -6.68 21.37 -2.28
CA ARG A 173 -6.26 22.23 -3.39
C ARG A 173 -5.75 23.54 -2.82
N PHE A 174 -4.57 23.95 -3.25
CA PHE A 174 -3.94 25.20 -2.86
C PHE A 174 -3.61 26.00 -4.10
N LYS A 175 -3.59 27.31 -4.00
CA LYS A 175 -2.97 28.15 -5.02
C LYS A 175 -1.45 28.04 -4.94
N ILE A 176 -0.74 28.34 -6.03
CA ILE A 176 0.72 28.25 -6.02
C ILE A 176 1.36 29.17 -4.97
N GLU A 177 0.71 30.32 -4.71
CA GLU A 177 1.16 31.28 -3.70
C GLU A 177 1.07 30.71 -2.26
N GLU A 178 0.25 29.66 -2.05
CA GLU A 178 0.04 28.99 -0.76
C GLU A 178 0.94 27.76 -0.58
N ILE A 179 2.01 27.62 -1.38
CA ILE A 179 2.86 26.42 -1.41
C ILE A 179 3.47 26.09 -0.04
N GLU A 180 3.83 27.10 0.76
CA GLU A 180 4.39 26.87 2.10
C GLU A 180 3.37 26.25 3.04
N GLU A 181 2.11 26.72 2.99
CA GLU A 181 1.01 26.11 3.77
C GLU A 181 0.70 24.69 3.28
N ALA A 182 0.73 24.46 1.97
CA ALA A 182 0.55 23.12 1.42
C ALA A 182 1.60 22.14 1.97
N PHE A 183 2.88 22.54 2.04
CA PHE A 183 3.93 21.73 2.66
C PHE A 183 3.73 21.56 4.17
N ALA A 184 3.29 22.60 4.87
CA ALA A 184 3.00 22.51 6.29
C ALA A 184 1.86 21.52 6.58
N ALA A 185 0.77 21.56 5.82
CA ALA A 185 -0.35 20.63 5.93
C ALA A 185 0.06 19.18 5.64
N VAL A 186 0.92 18.95 4.64
CA VAL A 186 1.50 17.62 4.37
C VAL A 186 2.31 17.11 5.56
N LYS A 187 3.16 17.97 6.14
CA LYS A 187 3.96 17.60 7.33
C LYS A 187 3.12 17.28 8.55
N ARG A 188 1.97 17.94 8.73
CA ARG A 188 1.00 17.63 9.79
C ARG A 188 0.20 16.35 9.54
N GLY A 189 0.35 15.73 8.35
CA GLY A 189 -0.36 14.50 7.98
C GLY A 189 -1.84 14.69 7.62
N GLU A 190 -2.30 15.92 7.44
CA GLU A 190 -3.68 16.28 7.11
C GLU A 190 -4.02 15.99 5.64
N VAL A 191 -3.01 15.96 4.78
CA VAL A 191 -3.13 15.84 3.32
C VAL A 191 -2.79 14.43 2.87
N LEU A 192 -3.70 13.79 2.15
CA LEU A 192 -3.36 12.57 1.41
C LEU A 192 -2.65 12.94 0.09
N LYS A 193 -3.26 13.77 -0.71
CA LYS A 193 -2.68 14.36 -1.92
C LYS A 193 -3.22 15.78 -2.10
N CYS A 194 -2.34 16.73 -2.36
CA CYS A 194 -2.78 18.07 -2.76
C CYS A 194 -2.46 18.36 -4.23
N VAL A 195 -3.20 19.31 -4.78
CA VAL A 195 -2.97 19.87 -6.11
C VAL A 195 -2.72 21.37 -5.94
N LEU A 196 -1.67 21.86 -6.56
CA LEU A 196 -1.41 23.30 -6.71
C LEU A 196 -2.05 23.78 -8.02
N THR A 197 -2.73 24.92 -7.95
CA THR A 197 -3.33 25.59 -9.11
C THR A 197 -2.57 26.89 -9.38
N PHE A 198 -2.40 27.23 -10.67
CA PHE A 198 -1.74 28.43 -11.14
C PHE A 198 -2.75 29.44 -11.62
#